data_8c4d5e02ec9dc69999f466b93fd38d0f
#
_entry.id   8c4d5e02ec9dc69999f466b93fd38d0f
#
_cell.length_a   1.000
_cell.length_b   1.000
_cell.length_c   1.000
_cell.angle_alpha   90.00
_cell.angle_beta   90.00
_cell.angle_gamma   90.00
#
_symmetry.space_group_name_H-M   'P 1'
#
loop_
_entity.id
_entity.type
_entity.pdbx_description
1 polymer ?
#
loop_
_entity_poly.entity_id
_entity_poly.type
_entity_poly.pdbx_seq_one_letter_code
_entity_poly.pdbx_strand_id
1 'polypeptide(L)'
;MTKKNIFLKIFFSLCVIFLFSSCNKREGNVVNMYNWGEYIDKEVLDEFTRETGIKVNYETFVTNEDMYLKIKQGGSNYDIVVPSDYMIEKMIKEDMLEPIDKNKLSNYKNIDSKFLNKSYDPESKYSIPLYWGTLGILYNKNLVDGEITSWADLWNEKHKDKIIMLDSSRDSLAAALLKNGFSMNSRNKEELEIAKKDLIKQKKSILAYLVDETKDNMLAENAAIAVMYSGDATELLNADKKFKYVKPKEGTNLWFDSMVILKNSKNKENAHKLINFLIKKEILTKNMDYTCYAVPNQEVINKNKLVKSVTEIDDKYFKKMEVFKDPSDFIKEYDNIWTDVKAD
;
A
#
# COMPACT_ATOMS: atom_id res chain seq x y z
N MET A 1 50.99 16.13 -54.73
CA MET A 1 50.20 15.31 -53.76
C MET A 1 49.64 14.13 -54.54
N THR A 2 50.07 12.92 -54.25
CA THR A 2 49.70 11.74 -55.01
C THR A 2 48.27 11.26 -54.65
N LYS A 3 47.56 10.73 -55.67
CA LYS A 3 46.20 10.20 -55.57
C LYS A 3 45.97 9.29 -54.31
N LYS A 4 47.04 8.63 -53.87
CA LYS A 4 47.10 7.76 -52.70
C LYS A 4 46.82 8.47 -51.36
N ASN A 5 47.27 9.73 -51.23
CA ASN A 5 47.06 10.53 -50.00
C ASN A 5 45.65 11.13 -49.89
N ILE A 6 44.95 11.27 -51.02
CA ILE A 6 43.56 11.73 -51.07
C ILE A 6 42.67 10.59 -50.68
N PHE A 7 42.91 9.37 -51.16
CA PHE A 7 42.13 8.18 -50.78
C PHE A 7 42.26 7.84 -49.28
N LEU A 8 43.44 7.99 -48.71
CA LEU A 8 43.69 7.74 -47.29
C LEU A 8 42.98 8.78 -46.41
N LYS A 9 42.93 10.06 -46.81
CA LYS A 9 42.22 11.09 -46.10
C LYS A 9 40.70 10.95 -46.18
N ILE A 10 40.14 10.53 -47.29
CA ILE A 10 38.71 10.23 -47.47
C ILE A 10 38.31 9.00 -46.64
N PHE A 11 39.13 7.94 -46.63
CA PHE A 11 38.90 6.76 -45.82
C PHE A 11 38.93 7.05 -44.31
N PHE A 12 39.87 7.88 -43.86
CA PHE A 12 39.98 8.30 -42.48
C PHE A 12 38.80 9.21 -42.06
N SER A 13 38.33 10.08 -42.98
CA SER A 13 37.17 10.95 -42.75
C SER A 13 35.85 10.16 -42.66
N LEU A 14 35.69 9.09 -43.49
CA LEU A 14 34.53 8.20 -43.41
C LEU A 14 34.54 7.36 -42.12
N CYS A 15 35.70 6.88 -41.66
CA CYS A 15 35.80 6.14 -40.39
C CYS A 15 35.48 7.02 -39.15
N VAL A 16 35.81 8.31 -39.19
CA VAL A 16 35.47 9.24 -38.11
C VAL A 16 33.96 9.53 -38.05
N ILE A 17 33.26 9.57 -39.19
CA ILE A 17 31.79 9.76 -39.24
C ILE A 17 31.05 8.52 -38.68
N PHE A 18 31.59 7.32 -38.86
CA PHE A 18 31.02 6.09 -38.28
C PHE A 18 31.24 5.96 -36.78
N LEU A 19 32.24 6.63 -36.20
CA LEU A 19 32.51 6.60 -34.77
C LEU A 19 31.58 7.56 -33.94
N PHE A 20 31.00 8.54 -34.59
CA PHE A 20 30.02 9.43 -33.94
C PHE A 20 28.57 8.92 -33.97
N SER A 21 28.26 7.87 -34.74
CA SER A 21 26.91 7.27 -34.79
C SER A 21 26.66 6.20 -33.71
N SER A 22 27.64 5.90 -32.85
CA SER A 22 27.59 4.77 -31.92
C SER A 22 27.57 5.15 -30.43
N CYS A 23 27.13 6.34 -30.06
CA CYS A 23 26.93 6.68 -28.65
C CYS A 23 25.62 7.40 -28.42
N ASN A 24 24.55 6.96 -29.06
CA ASN A 24 23.27 7.03 -28.39
C ASN A 24 23.21 5.80 -27.49
N LYS A 25 23.70 5.87 -26.24
CA LYS A 25 23.18 5.01 -25.18
C LYS A 25 21.67 5.23 -25.22
N ARG A 26 20.94 4.36 -25.92
CA ARG A 26 19.53 4.15 -25.61
C ARG A 26 19.53 3.83 -24.12
N GLU A 27 19.21 4.81 -23.29
CA GLU A 27 18.74 4.51 -21.94
C GLU A 27 17.77 3.36 -22.16
N GLY A 28 18.04 2.22 -21.53
CA GLY A 28 17.30 1.01 -21.88
C GLY A 28 15.82 1.33 -21.72
N ASN A 29 14.98 0.75 -22.59
CA ASN A 29 13.53 0.92 -22.52
C ASN A 29 13.04 0.26 -21.22
N VAL A 30 13.18 0.98 -20.10
CA VAL A 30 12.97 0.48 -18.73
C VAL A 30 12.01 1.38 -17.95
N VAL A 31 11.42 0.82 -16.93
CA VAL A 31 10.75 1.55 -15.84
C VAL A 31 11.13 0.90 -14.51
N ASN A 32 11.47 1.73 -13.52
CA ASN A 32 11.91 1.27 -12.21
C ASN A 32 10.76 1.48 -11.23
N MET A 33 10.25 0.38 -10.67
CA MET A 33 9.14 0.39 -9.71
C MET A 33 9.60 -0.05 -8.34
N TYR A 34 9.24 0.72 -7.30
CA TYR A 34 9.50 0.44 -5.91
C TYR A 34 8.17 0.26 -5.17
N ASN A 35 7.91 -0.93 -4.67
CA ASN A 35 6.60 -1.34 -4.18
C ASN A 35 6.73 -2.18 -2.90
N TRP A 36 5.61 -2.56 -2.32
CA TRP A 36 5.54 -3.54 -1.23
C TRP A 36 5.97 -4.94 -1.70
N GLY A 37 6.39 -5.79 -0.77
CA GLY A 37 6.63 -7.21 -1.04
C GLY A 37 5.33 -7.91 -1.45
N GLU A 38 5.41 -8.88 -2.37
CA GLU A 38 4.28 -9.73 -2.83
C GLU A 38 3.01 -8.96 -3.26
N TYR A 39 3.16 -7.76 -3.78
CA TYR A 39 2.08 -6.82 -4.03
C TYR A 39 1.67 -6.71 -5.51
N ILE A 40 2.37 -7.38 -6.39
CA ILE A 40 2.03 -7.55 -7.82
C ILE A 40 2.48 -8.94 -8.26
N ASP A 41 1.63 -9.64 -9.00
CA ASP A 41 2.01 -10.87 -9.67
C ASP A 41 3.13 -10.60 -10.69
N LYS A 42 4.23 -11.32 -10.57
CA LYS A 42 5.38 -11.16 -11.47
C LYS A 42 5.01 -11.45 -12.92
N GLU A 43 4.06 -12.37 -13.16
CA GLU A 43 3.59 -12.66 -14.52
C GLU A 43 2.92 -11.45 -15.17
N VAL A 44 2.28 -10.57 -14.39
CA VAL A 44 1.72 -9.29 -14.86
C VAL A 44 2.82 -8.35 -15.37
N LEU A 45 3.95 -8.27 -14.67
CA LEU A 45 5.09 -7.44 -15.10
C LEU A 45 5.76 -8.00 -16.35
N ASP A 46 5.85 -9.33 -16.47
CA ASP A 46 6.36 -10.00 -17.66
C ASP A 46 5.41 -9.80 -18.86
N GLU A 47 4.09 -9.81 -18.64
CA GLU A 47 3.10 -9.51 -19.67
C GLU A 47 3.25 -8.07 -20.19
N PHE A 48 3.41 -7.09 -19.29
CA PHE A 48 3.70 -5.72 -19.67
C PHE A 48 4.97 -5.63 -20.54
N THR A 49 6.02 -6.33 -20.15
CA THR A 49 7.29 -6.35 -20.90
C THR A 49 7.10 -6.97 -22.28
N ARG A 50 6.35 -8.06 -22.40
CA ARG A 50 6.01 -8.70 -23.69
C ARG A 50 5.20 -7.80 -24.61
N GLU A 51 4.20 -7.07 -24.06
CA GLU A 51 3.32 -6.18 -24.84
C GLU A 51 4.04 -4.92 -25.32
N THR A 52 4.94 -4.36 -24.50
CA THR A 52 5.48 -3.02 -24.73
C THR A 52 6.96 -2.98 -25.10
N GLY A 53 7.69 -4.06 -24.85
CA GLY A 53 9.15 -4.08 -24.95
C GLY A 53 9.84 -3.26 -23.84
N ILE A 54 9.09 -2.79 -22.83
CA ILE A 54 9.63 -2.02 -21.68
C ILE A 54 9.91 -2.99 -20.54
N LYS A 55 11.17 -3.08 -20.10
CA LYS A 55 11.55 -3.89 -18.96
C LYS A 55 11.13 -3.21 -17.66
N VAL A 56 10.51 -3.95 -16.73
CA VAL A 56 10.27 -3.47 -15.37
C VAL A 56 11.39 -3.93 -14.45
N ASN A 57 12.09 -3.00 -13.84
CA ASN A 57 12.97 -3.29 -12.71
C ASN A 57 12.13 -3.09 -11.43
N TYR A 58 11.92 -4.18 -10.68
CA TYR A 58 11.03 -4.21 -9.53
C TYR A 58 11.84 -4.41 -8.26
N GLU A 59 11.74 -3.48 -7.32
CA GLU A 59 12.31 -3.55 -5.98
C GLU A 59 11.21 -3.42 -4.94
N THR A 60 11.45 -3.93 -3.74
CA THR A 60 10.46 -3.93 -2.65
C THR A 60 10.95 -3.20 -1.42
N PHE A 61 9.99 -2.65 -0.65
CA PHE A 61 10.20 -2.06 0.67
C PHE A 61 9.24 -2.70 1.69
N VAL A 62 9.54 -2.51 2.96
CA VAL A 62 8.76 -3.05 4.08
C VAL A 62 7.92 -1.97 4.76
N THR A 63 8.44 -0.73 4.86
CA THR A 63 7.74 0.39 5.50
C THR A 63 7.72 1.63 4.61
N ASN A 64 6.67 2.45 4.74
CA ASN A 64 6.59 3.76 4.06
C ASN A 64 7.76 4.66 4.45
N GLU A 65 8.19 4.59 5.71
CA GLU A 65 9.24 5.42 6.28
C GLU A 65 10.61 5.10 5.65
N ASP A 66 10.95 3.83 5.52
CA ASP A 66 12.21 3.40 4.87
C ASP A 66 12.21 3.76 3.38
N MET A 67 11.08 3.53 2.71
CA MET A 67 10.88 3.91 1.31
C MET A 67 11.09 5.41 1.13
N TYR A 68 10.42 6.23 1.95
CA TYR A 68 10.53 7.69 1.91
C TYR A 68 11.96 8.17 2.17
N LEU A 69 12.63 7.65 3.20
CA LEU A 69 14.01 8.01 3.53
C LEU A 69 14.96 7.67 2.39
N LYS A 70 14.84 6.48 1.80
CA LYS A 70 15.65 6.04 0.66
C LYS A 70 15.49 6.97 -0.55
N ILE A 71 14.27 7.38 -0.86
CA ILE A 71 14.01 8.33 -1.95
C ILE A 71 14.55 9.72 -1.62
N LYS A 72 14.33 10.21 -0.39
CA LYS A 72 14.76 11.55 0.05
C LYS A 72 16.27 11.71 0.10
N GLN A 73 17.00 10.67 0.45
CA GLN A 73 18.47 10.67 0.46
C GLN A 73 19.06 10.79 -0.95
N GLY A 74 18.28 10.53 -1.98
CA GLY A 74 18.75 10.58 -3.37
C GLY A 74 19.57 9.34 -3.76
N GLY A 75 20.03 9.31 -5.03
CA GLY A 75 20.79 8.17 -5.56
C GLY A 75 19.94 7.00 -6.03
N SER A 76 18.63 7.00 -5.79
CA SER A 76 17.68 6.04 -6.36
C SER A 76 17.18 6.52 -7.73
N ASN A 77 17.02 5.58 -8.66
CA ASN A 77 16.50 5.85 -10.00
C ASN A 77 15.06 5.32 -10.17
N TYR A 78 14.26 5.36 -9.11
CA TYR A 78 12.87 4.92 -9.19
C TYR A 78 12.03 5.91 -10.00
N ASP A 79 11.09 5.35 -10.77
CA ASP A 79 10.14 6.11 -11.57
C ASP A 79 8.76 6.08 -10.93
N ILE A 80 8.31 4.88 -10.48
CA ILE A 80 7.04 4.66 -9.80
C ILE A 80 7.30 4.16 -8.39
N VAL A 81 6.55 4.67 -7.46
CA VAL A 81 6.49 4.18 -6.08
C VAL A 81 5.03 3.96 -5.69
N VAL A 82 4.76 3.06 -4.74
CA VAL A 82 3.39 2.75 -4.28
C VAL A 82 3.27 2.99 -2.78
N PRO A 83 3.28 4.25 -2.33
CA PRO A 83 3.09 4.59 -0.93
C PRO A 83 1.63 4.50 -0.50
N SER A 84 1.42 4.44 0.81
CA SER A 84 0.10 4.61 1.41
C SER A 84 -0.33 6.09 1.45
N ASP A 85 -1.62 6.31 1.62
CA ASP A 85 -2.32 7.60 1.61
C ASP A 85 -1.60 8.73 2.39
N TYR A 86 -1.30 8.52 3.67
CA TYR A 86 -0.63 9.55 4.50
C TYR A 86 0.77 9.91 4.01
N MET A 87 1.47 8.95 3.41
CA MET A 87 2.80 9.17 2.86
C MET A 87 2.71 9.91 1.52
N ILE A 88 1.68 9.64 0.71
CA ILE A 88 1.38 10.42 -0.49
C ILE A 88 1.13 11.88 -0.11
N GLU A 89 0.29 12.14 0.91
CA GLU A 89 0.03 13.49 1.41
C GLU A 89 1.33 14.22 1.77
N LYS A 90 2.23 13.54 2.50
CA LYS A 90 3.54 14.05 2.88
C LYS A 90 4.41 14.34 1.65
N MET A 91 4.51 13.40 0.71
CA MET A 91 5.34 13.55 -0.49
C MET A 91 4.83 14.67 -1.42
N ILE A 92 3.50 14.90 -1.47
CA ILE A 92 2.91 16.04 -2.18
C ILE A 92 3.33 17.36 -1.52
N LYS A 93 3.21 17.48 -0.19
CA LYS A 93 3.62 18.67 0.57
C LYS A 93 5.10 19.02 0.39
N GLU A 94 5.94 18.00 0.23
CA GLU A 94 7.38 18.16 0.01
C GLU A 94 7.80 18.28 -1.47
N ASP A 95 6.83 18.41 -2.38
CA ASP A 95 7.06 18.58 -3.83
C ASP A 95 7.92 17.46 -4.46
N MET A 96 7.72 16.22 -4.00
CA MET A 96 8.48 15.04 -4.44
C MET A 96 7.86 14.32 -5.63
N LEU A 97 6.61 14.64 -5.98
CA LEU A 97 5.82 13.90 -6.97
C LEU A 97 5.62 14.69 -8.27
N GLU A 98 5.58 13.97 -9.38
CA GLU A 98 5.20 14.47 -10.69
C GLU A 98 3.68 14.39 -10.87
N PRO A 99 3.01 15.43 -11.36
CA PRO A 99 1.60 15.34 -11.74
C PRO A 99 1.38 14.27 -12.81
N ILE A 100 0.37 13.44 -12.63
CA ILE A 100 0.02 12.39 -13.58
C ILE A 100 -0.79 12.99 -14.74
N ASP A 101 -0.31 12.80 -15.96
CA ASP A 101 -1.05 13.17 -17.17
C ASP A 101 -2.13 12.13 -17.47
N LYS A 102 -3.37 12.42 -17.04
CA LYS A 102 -4.51 11.52 -17.23
C LYS A 102 -4.83 11.25 -18.71
N ASN A 103 -4.41 12.12 -19.65
CA ASN A 103 -4.61 11.90 -21.08
C ASN A 103 -3.78 10.73 -21.62
N LYS A 104 -2.70 10.35 -20.92
CA LYS A 104 -1.86 9.18 -21.23
C LYS A 104 -2.43 7.87 -20.65
N LEU A 105 -3.50 7.95 -19.87
CA LEU A 105 -4.11 6.82 -19.18
C LEU A 105 -5.49 6.47 -19.81
N SER A 106 -5.50 5.79 -20.96
CA SER A 106 -6.74 5.38 -21.63
C SER A 106 -7.65 4.49 -20.76
N ASN A 107 -7.05 3.80 -19.79
CA ASN A 107 -7.72 2.92 -18.84
C ASN A 107 -8.13 3.64 -17.54
N TYR A 108 -7.89 4.95 -17.39
CA TYR A 108 -8.28 5.72 -16.20
C TYR A 108 -9.76 5.59 -15.85
N LYS A 109 -10.61 5.45 -16.86
CA LYS A 109 -12.04 5.18 -16.72
C LYS A 109 -12.41 3.88 -16.00
N ASN A 110 -11.45 2.98 -15.82
CA ASN A 110 -11.63 1.74 -15.06
C ASN A 110 -11.56 1.97 -13.55
N ILE A 111 -11.09 3.14 -13.09
CA ILE A 111 -11.10 3.51 -11.68
C ILE A 111 -12.46 4.11 -11.33
N ASP A 112 -13.17 3.51 -10.39
CA ASP A 112 -14.45 4.03 -9.95
C ASP A 112 -14.27 5.37 -9.22
N SER A 113 -15.14 6.32 -9.50
CA SER A 113 -15.04 7.70 -8.96
C SER A 113 -15.01 7.77 -7.43
N LYS A 114 -15.64 6.81 -6.75
CA LYS A 114 -15.60 6.72 -5.29
C LYS A 114 -14.21 6.49 -4.69
N PHE A 115 -13.23 6.03 -5.48
CA PHE A 115 -11.84 5.82 -5.06
C PHE A 115 -10.93 7.00 -5.44
N LEU A 116 -11.44 7.98 -6.16
CA LEU A 116 -10.72 9.18 -6.57
C LEU A 116 -10.97 10.35 -5.60
N ASN A 117 -10.16 11.40 -5.75
CA ASN A 117 -10.33 12.67 -5.04
C ASN A 117 -10.40 12.50 -3.51
N LYS A 118 -9.49 11.70 -2.96
CA LYS A 118 -9.40 11.47 -1.53
C LYS A 118 -8.64 12.61 -0.83
N SER A 119 -8.80 12.73 0.49
CA SER A 119 -8.24 13.84 1.28
C SER A 119 -6.74 14.04 1.10
N TYR A 120 -5.99 12.98 0.83
CA TYR A 120 -4.54 13.02 0.62
C TYR A 120 -4.13 13.53 -0.78
N ASP A 121 -5.02 13.43 -1.78
CA ASP A 121 -4.86 13.97 -3.14
C ASP A 121 -6.23 14.39 -3.71
N PRO A 122 -6.76 15.55 -3.32
CA PRO A 122 -8.17 15.94 -3.57
C PRO A 122 -8.56 16.04 -5.04
N GLU A 123 -7.60 16.21 -5.94
CA GLU A 123 -7.82 16.29 -7.39
C GLU A 123 -7.39 15.02 -8.12
N SER A 124 -6.93 14.00 -7.39
CA SER A 124 -6.24 12.82 -7.96
C SER A 124 -5.20 13.23 -8.99
N LYS A 125 -4.40 14.23 -8.63
CA LYS A 125 -3.41 14.85 -9.52
C LYS A 125 -2.10 14.07 -9.53
N TYR A 126 -1.75 13.45 -8.42
CA TYR A 126 -0.44 12.83 -8.21
C TYR A 126 -0.51 11.33 -8.04
N SER A 127 -1.67 10.76 -7.79
CA SER A 127 -1.82 9.35 -7.42
C SER A 127 -2.91 8.63 -8.21
N ILE A 128 -2.64 7.36 -8.52
CA ILE A 128 -3.61 6.42 -9.09
C ILE A 128 -3.73 5.25 -8.11
N PRO A 129 -4.90 5.04 -7.48
CA PRO A 129 -5.08 3.95 -6.54
C PRO A 129 -4.80 2.59 -7.20
N LEU A 130 -4.03 1.75 -6.52
CA LEU A 130 -3.74 0.37 -6.93
C LEU A 130 -4.58 -0.58 -6.09
N TYR A 131 -4.53 -0.44 -4.77
CA TYR A 131 -5.32 -1.21 -3.83
C TYR A 131 -5.95 -0.32 -2.76
N TRP A 132 -6.96 -0.86 -2.11
CA TRP A 132 -7.60 -0.27 -0.96
C TRP A 132 -8.11 -1.36 -0.02
N GLY A 133 -8.35 -1.00 1.21
CA GLY A 133 -8.91 -1.93 2.18
C GLY A 133 -9.24 -1.29 3.52
N THR A 134 -9.48 -2.16 4.48
CA THR A 134 -9.81 -1.77 5.85
C THR A 134 -8.93 -2.50 6.84
N LEU A 135 -8.70 -1.90 7.99
CA LEU A 135 -8.25 -2.60 9.17
C LEU A 135 -9.47 -3.24 9.84
N GLY A 136 -9.33 -4.41 10.42
CA GLY A 136 -10.42 -5.06 11.12
C GLY A 136 -9.97 -6.17 12.04
N ILE A 137 -10.92 -6.95 12.51
CA ILE A 137 -10.68 -8.06 13.42
C ILE A 137 -11.03 -9.36 12.72
N LEU A 138 -10.05 -10.26 12.57
CA LEU A 138 -10.29 -11.64 12.20
C LEU A 138 -10.37 -12.51 13.46
N TYR A 139 -11.30 -13.44 13.51
CA TYR A 139 -11.36 -14.40 14.60
C TYR A 139 -11.77 -15.80 14.15
N ASN A 140 -11.30 -16.80 14.89
CA ASN A 140 -11.67 -18.19 14.71
C ASN A 140 -12.96 -18.49 15.52
N LYS A 141 -14.05 -18.77 14.80
CA LYS A 141 -15.38 -19.06 15.41
C LYS A 141 -15.40 -20.27 16.33
N ASN A 142 -14.44 -21.20 16.17
CA ASN A 142 -14.36 -22.41 16.98
C ASN A 142 -13.63 -22.16 18.33
N LEU A 143 -12.86 -21.07 18.41
CA LEU A 143 -12.04 -20.72 19.60
C LEU A 143 -12.60 -19.51 20.39
N VAL A 144 -13.57 -18.80 19.81
CA VAL A 144 -14.16 -17.61 20.40
C VAL A 144 -15.63 -17.86 20.70
N ASP A 145 -16.01 -17.76 21.98
CA ASP A 145 -17.38 -17.85 22.39
C ASP A 145 -18.11 -16.51 22.15
N GLY A 146 -19.14 -16.55 21.32
CA GLY A 146 -19.93 -15.40 20.92
C GLY A 146 -19.37 -14.67 19.69
N GLU A 147 -19.89 -13.49 19.44
CA GLU A 147 -19.50 -12.68 18.28
C GLU A 147 -18.56 -11.53 18.67
N ILE A 148 -17.57 -11.28 17.83
CA ILE A 148 -16.77 -10.06 17.87
C ILE A 148 -17.45 -9.02 16.98
N THR A 149 -17.67 -7.81 17.48
CA THR A 149 -18.36 -6.72 16.75
C THR A 149 -17.76 -5.34 16.99
N SER A 150 -16.84 -5.21 17.92
CA SER A 150 -16.34 -3.94 18.46
C SER A 150 -14.84 -4.01 18.70
N TRP A 151 -14.16 -2.88 18.55
CA TRP A 151 -12.77 -2.77 19.03
C TRP A 151 -12.68 -3.10 20.54
N ALA A 152 -13.72 -2.76 21.34
CA ALA A 152 -13.73 -3.03 22.77
C ALA A 152 -13.64 -4.54 23.12
N ASP A 153 -14.00 -5.42 22.20
CA ASP A 153 -13.90 -6.86 22.40
C ASP A 153 -12.45 -7.33 22.59
N LEU A 154 -11.48 -6.56 22.06
CA LEU A 154 -10.03 -6.83 22.22
C LEU A 154 -9.51 -6.54 23.64
N TRP A 155 -10.33 -5.90 24.51
CA TRP A 155 -10.02 -5.63 25.93
C TRP A 155 -10.77 -6.58 26.88
N ASN A 156 -11.50 -7.56 26.33
CA ASN A 156 -12.25 -8.51 27.16
C ASN A 156 -11.31 -9.61 27.68
N GLU A 157 -11.20 -9.74 29.00
CA GLU A 157 -10.31 -10.70 29.65
C GLU A 157 -10.57 -12.16 29.30
N LYS A 158 -11.77 -12.51 28.79
CA LYS A 158 -12.07 -13.87 28.28
C LYS A 158 -11.20 -14.27 27.10
N HIS A 159 -10.61 -13.29 26.40
CA HIS A 159 -9.73 -13.50 25.26
C HIS A 159 -8.22 -13.40 25.61
N LYS A 160 -7.91 -13.38 26.91
CA LYS A 160 -6.53 -13.28 27.39
C LYS A 160 -5.63 -14.33 26.74
N ASP A 161 -4.43 -13.91 26.34
CA ASP A 161 -3.40 -14.71 25.68
C ASP A 161 -3.83 -15.38 24.35
N LYS A 162 -4.88 -14.82 23.72
CA LYS A 162 -5.43 -15.32 22.45
C LYS A 162 -5.47 -14.26 21.34
N ILE A 163 -5.02 -13.05 21.62
CA ILE A 163 -5.12 -11.90 20.71
C ILE A 163 -3.76 -11.56 20.14
N ILE A 164 -3.69 -11.40 18.82
CA ILE A 164 -2.57 -10.78 18.13
C ILE A 164 -2.98 -9.37 17.71
N MET A 165 -2.19 -8.36 18.10
CA MET A 165 -2.31 -6.99 17.63
C MET A 165 -1.27 -6.72 16.53
N LEU A 166 -1.52 -5.74 15.66
CA LEU A 166 -0.50 -5.29 14.71
C LEU A 166 0.66 -4.61 15.43
N ASP A 167 1.90 -4.98 15.06
CA ASP A 167 3.11 -4.25 15.49
C ASP A 167 3.24 -2.96 14.66
N SER A 168 2.30 -2.07 14.88
CA SER A 168 2.21 -0.76 14.24
C SER A 168 1.70 0.26 15.25
N SER A 169 2.48 1.31 15.46
CA SER A 169 2.10 2.40 16.39
C SER A 169 0.77 3.04 16.00
N ARG A 170 0.56 3.28 14.70
CA ARG A 170 -0.63 3.96 14.21
C ARG A 170 -1.87 3.07 14.26
N ASP A 171 -1.77 1.83 13.80
CA ASP A 171 -2.93 0.93 13.74
C ASP A 171 -3.38 0.49 15.13
N SER A 172 -2.45 0.20 16.03
CA SER A 172 -2.78 -0.17 17.40
C SER A 172 -3.35 1.00 18.20
N LEU A 173 -2.79 2.22 18.03
CA LEU A 173 -3.38 3.43 18.61
C LEU A 173 -4.75 3.75 18.00
N ALA A 174 -4.94 3.56 16.68
CA ALA A 174 -6.23 3.77 16.04
C ALA A 174 -7.33 2.88 16.65
N ALA A 175 -7.05 1.60 16.90
CA ALA A 175 -7.99 0.70 17.54
C ALA A 175 -8.40 1.20 18.95
N ALA A 176 -7.44 1.69 19.75
CA ALA A 176 -7.72 2.24 21.08
C ALA A 176 -8.46 3.59 21.03
N LEU A 177 -8.11 4.47 20.09
CA LEU A 177 -8.78 5.75 19.89
C LEU A 177 -10.25 5.55 19.47
N LEU A 178 -10.46 4.75 18.42
CA LEU A 178 -11.80 4.45 17.91
C LEU A 178 -12.68 3.77 18.95
N LYS A 179 -12.13 2.84 19.74
CA LYS A 179 -12.82 2.23 20.89
C LYS A 179 -13.37 3.26 21.85
N ASN A 180 -12.66 4.36 22.06
CA ASN A 180 -13.06 5.44 22.97
C ASN A 180 -13.89 6.53 22.26
N GLY A 181 -14.24 6.35 20.99
CA GLY A 181 -15.04 7.33 20.23
C GLY A 181 -14.24 8.53 19.74
N PHE A 182 -12.90 8.44 19.73
CA PHE A 182 -12.02 9.48 19.22
C PHE A 182 -11.63 9.21 17.75
N SER A 183 -11.19 10.27 17.05
CA SER A 183 -10.62 10.10 15.72
C SER A 183 -9.29 9.34 15.78
N MET A 184 -9.08 8.42 14.85
CA MET A 184 -7.79 7.72 14.71
C MET A 184 -6.64 8.66 14.32
N ASN A 185 -6.95 9.87 13.86
CA ASN A 185 -5.99 10.94 13.54
C ASN A 185 -5.87 11.98 14.68
N SER A 186 -6.30 11.66 15.90
CA SER A 186 -6.29 12.62 17.00
C SER A 186 -4.86 13.11 17.30
N ARG A 187 -4.75 14.43 17.48
CA ARG A 187 -3.55 15.12 17.98
C ARG A 187 -3.78 15.69 19.39
N ASN A 188 -4.90 15.36 20.01
CA ASN A 188 -5.23 15.76 21.37
C ASN A 188 -4.45 14.87 22.35
N LYS A 189 -3.56 15.48 23.14
CA LYS A 189 -2.72 14.76 24.10
C LYS A 189 -3.51 13.99 25.15
N GLU A 190 -4.68 14.50 25.57
CA GLU A 190 -5.56 13.82 26.54
C GLU A 190 -6.16 12.55 25.95
N GLU A 191 -6.64 12.60 24.69
CA GLU A 191 -7.17 11.45 23.98
C GLU A 191 -6.07 10.39 23.73
N LEU A 192 -4.87 10.82 23.35
CA LEU A 192 -3.72 9.95 23.18
C LEU A 192 -3.27 9.30 24.50
N GLU A 193 -3.30 10.03 25.61
CA GLU A 193 -2.99 9.48 26.93
C GLU A 193 -4.03 8.45 27.40
N ILE A 194 -5.31 8.64 27.07
CA ILE A 194 -6.37 7.65 27.32
C ILE A 194 -6.09 6.38 26.50
N ALA A 195 -5.81 6.54 25.19
CA ALA A 195 -5.52 5.41 24.31
C ALA A 195 -4.26 4.64 24.77
N LYS A 196 -3.20 5.36 25.18
CA LYS A 196 -1.99 4.78 25.75
C LYS A 196 -2.29 3.89 26.97
N LYS A 197 -2.98 4.43 27.96
CA LYS A 197 -3.38 3.70 29.18
C LYS A 197 -4.20 2.45 28.86
N ASP A 198 -5.09 2.55 27.89
CA ASP A 198 -5.88 1.41 27.43
C ASP A 198 -5.00 0.33 26.81
N LEU A 199 -4.02 0.70 25.95
CA LEU A 199 -3.12 -0.26 25.32
C LEU A 199 -2.17 -0.92 26.35
N ILE A 200 -1.67 -0.17 27.31
CA ILE A 200 -0.85 -0.72 28.43
C ILE A 200 -1.68 -1.73 29.24
N LYS A 201 -2.94 -1.42 29.52
CA LYS A 201 -3.84 -2.36 30.18
C LYS A 201 -4.09 -3.60 29.32
N GLN A 202 -4.31 -3.42 28.01
CA GLN A 202 -4.58 -4.50 27.07
C GLN A 202 -3.40 -5.45 26.92
N LYS A 203 -2.16 -4.92 26.94
CA LYS A 203 -0.93 -5.69 26.73
C LYS A 203 -0.88 -6.96 27.58
N LYS A 204 -1.40 -6.92 28.82
CA LYS A 204 -1.46 -8.07 29.75
C LYS A 204 -2.33 -9.23 29.23
N SER A 205 -3.12 -8.97 28.20
CA SER A 205 -4.02 -9.93 27.56
C SER A 205 -3.62 -10.25 26.11
N ILE A 206 -2.60 -9.60 25.58
CA ILE A 206 -2.11 -9.80 24.23
C ILE A 206 -1.12 -10.95 24.18
N LEU A 207 -1.30 -11.87 23.20
CA LEU A 207 -0.36 -12.94 22.94
C LEU A 207 0.93 -12.40 22.32
N ALA A 208 0.79 -11.56 21.27
CA ALA A 208 1.91 -10.99 20.54
C ALA A 208 1.51 -9.74 19.75
N TYR A 209 2.51 -8.93 19.38
CA TYR A 209 2.44 -7.89 18.36
C TYR A 209 3.16 -8.41 17.13
N LEU A 210 2.45 -8.65 16.02
CA LEU A 210 2.99 -9.25 14.79
C LEU A 210 2.44 -8.51 13.56
N VAL A 211 3.06 -8.74 12.41
CA VAL A 211 2.58 -8.30 11.09
C VAL A 211 2.40 -9.54 10.21
N ASP A 212 3.38 -9.92 9.43
CA ASP A 212 3.30 -11.01 8.44
C ASP A 212 3.07 -12.38 9.07
N GLU A 213 3.70 -12.65 10.22
CA GLU A 213 3.58 -13.93 10.94
C GLU A 213 2.18 -14.15 11.55
N THR A 214 1.32 -13.13 11.55
CA THR A 214 -0.05 -13.23 12.07
C THR A 214 -0.84 -14.31 11.34
N LYS A 215 -0.69 -14.42 10.02
CA LYS A 215 -1.41 -15.42 9.22
C LYS A 215 -1.09 -16.85 9.66
N ASP A 216 0.18 -17.16 9.79
CA ASP A 216 0.63 -18.49 10.19
C ASP A 216 0.17 -18.86 11.61
N ASN A 217 0.23 -17.91 12.54
CA ASN A 217 -0.25 -18.10 13.92
C ASN A 217 -1.75 -18.34 13.98
N MET A 218 -2.55 -17.66 13.17
CA MET A 218 -3.99 -17.88 13.09
C MET A 218 -4.34 -19.24 12.46
N LEU A 219 -3.63 -19.66 11.40
CA LEU A 219 -3.81 -20.98 10.77
C LEU A 219 -3.45 -22.11 11.71
N ALA A 220 -2.36 -21.97 12.45
CA ALA A 220 -1.88 -22.94 13.45
C ALA A 220 -2.71 -22.94 14.75
N GLU A 221 -3.72 -22.06 14.88
CA GLU A 221 -4.57 -21.89 16.07
C GLU A 221 -3.79 -21.48 17.34
N ASN A 222 -2.61 -20.91 17.19
CA ASN A 222 -1.85 -20.32 18.30
C ASN A 222 -2.57 -19.07 18.86
N ALA A 223 -3.36 -18.38 18.02
CA ALA A 223 -4.20 -17.28 18.42
C ALA A 223 -5.65 -17.50 17.94
N ALA A 224 -6.60 -16.90 18.64
CA ALA A 224 -8.01 -16.99 18.31
C ALA A 224 -8.53 -15.71 17.62
N ILE A 225 -7.88 -14.58 17.85
CA ILE A 225 -8.29 -13.24 17.38
C ILE A 225 -7.05 -12.51 16.87
N ALA A 226 -7.16 -11.81 15.76
CA ALA A 226 -6.12 -10.95 15.25
C ALA A 226 -6.66 -9.65 14.67
N VAL A 227 -5.95 -8.55 14.91
CA VAL A 227 -6.13 -7.30 14.16
C VAL A 227 -5.30 -7.43 12.88
N MET A 228 -5.95 -7.26 11.73
CA MET A 228 -5.27 -7.40 10.44
C MET A 228 -5.95 -6.64 9.31
N TYR A 229 -5.26 -6.49 8.21
CA TYR A 229 -5.79 -5.87 7.00
C TYR A 229 -6.74 -6.81 6.26
N SER A 230 -7.68 -6.20 5.53
CA SER A 230 -8.75 -6.93 4.85
C SER A 230 -8.25 -7.91 3.77
N GLY A 231 -7.10 -7.66 3.13
CA GLY A 231 -6.50 -8.57 2.15
C GLY A 231 -6.00 -9.85 2.81
N ASP A 232 -5.20 -9.72 3.88
CA ASP A 232 -4.70 -10.87 4.66
C ASP A 232 -5.85 -11.68 5.27
N ALA A 233 -6.88 -10.97 5.75
CA ALA A 233 -8.10 -11.61 6.23
C ALA A 233 -8.80 -12.40 5.11
N THR A 234 -8.83 -11.88 3.88
CA THR A 234 -9.42 -12.57 2.72
C THR A 234 -8.67 -13.85 2.40
N GLU A 235 -7.34 -13.83 2.48
CA GLU A 235 -6.51 -15.03 2.30
C GLU A 235 -6.87 -16.10 3.31
N LEU A 236 -6.99 -15.75 4.61
CA LEU A 236 -7.35 -16.70 5.67
C LEU A 236 -8.80 -17.20 5.54
N LEU A 237 -9.74 -16.34 5.14
CA LEU A 237 -11.12 -16.75 4.85
C LEU A 237 -11.21 -17.71 3.66
N ASN A 238 -10.29 -17.60 2.69
CA ASN A 238 -10.17 -18.53 1.59
C ASN A 238 -9.58 -19.88 2.03
N ALA A 239 -8.62 -19.84 2.94
CA ALA A 239 -7.95 -21.04 3.46
C ALA A 239 -8.87 -21.87 4.36
N ASP A 240 -9.66 -21.26 5.24
CA ASP A 240 -10.52 -21.99 6.16
C ASP A 240 -11.78 -21.20 6.56
N LYS A 241 -12.94 -21.86 6.45
CA LYS A 241 -14.25 -21.31 6.81
C LYS A 241 -14.45 -21.10 8.33
N LYS A 242 -13.52 -21.54 9.17
CA LYS A 242 -13.55 -21.26 10.61
C LYS A 242 -13.38 -19.80 10.94
N PHE A 243 -12.79 -19.02 10.04
CA PHE A 243 -12.55 -17.61 10.25
C PHE A 243 -13.76 -16.72 9.93
N LYS A 244 -13.82 -15.57 10.59
CA LYS A 244 -14.76 -14.49 10.30
C LYS A 244 -14.01 -13.16 10.45
N TYR A 245 -14.16 -12.28 9.44
CA TYR A 245 -13.61 -10.92 9.47
C TYR A 245 -14.72 -9.94 9.85
N VAL A 246 -14.39 -8.99 10.71
CA VAL A 246 -15.32 -7.99 11.23
C VAL A 246 -14.73 -6.59 11.08
N LYS A 247 -15.54 -5.70 10.54
CA LYS A 247 -15.33 -4.26 10.61
C LYS A 247 -15.99 -3.76 11.90
N PRO A 248 -15.24 -3.30 12.92
CA PRO A 248 -15.80 -2.93 14.22
C PRO A 248 -16.82 -1.80 14.12
N LYS A 249 -17.89 -1.87 14.90
CA LYS A 249 -19.05 -0.95 14.83
C LYS A 249 -18.71 0.53 15.04
N GLU A 250 -17.60 0.83 15.68
CA GLU A 250 -17.12 2.19 15.94
C GLU A 250 -16.62 2.88 14.66
N GLY A 251 -16.18 2.12 13.70
CA GLY A 251 -15.49 2.56 12.49
C GLY A 251 -14.08 1.97 12.41
N THR A 252 -13.36 2.27 11.34
CA THR A 252 -12.01 1.76 11.14
C THR A 252 -11.24 2.60 10.14
N ASN A 253 -9.96 2.26 9.95
CA ASN A 253 -9.14 2.81 8.89
C ASN A 253 -9.62 2.32 7.51
N LEU A 254 -9.84 3.26 6.60
CA LEU A 254 -9.96 3.04 5.17
C LEU A 254 -8.65 3.48 4.52
N TRP A 255 -7.82 2.53 4.10
CA TRP A 255 -6.51 2.84 3.54
C TRP A 255 -6.47 2.68 2.03
N PHE A 256 -5.54 3.40 1.41
CA PHE A 256 -5.25 3.36 -0.02
C PHE A 256 -3.75 3.29 -0.25
N ASP A 257 -3.33 2.34 -1.07
CA ASP A 257 -1.99 2.32 -1.64
C ASP A 257 -2.10 2.72 -3.12
N SER A 258 -1.37 3.75 -3.51
CA SER A 258 -1.52 4.32 -4.84
C SER A 258 -0.19 4.47 -5.55
N MET A 259 -0.22 4.25 -6.85
CA MET A 259 0.94 4.49 -7.72
C MET A 259 1.16 5.99 -7.88
N VAL A 260 2.38 6.43 -7.62
CA VAL A 260 2.83 7.81 -7.83
C VAL A 260 4.08 7.81 -8.71
N ILE A 261 4.28 8.88 -9.48
CA ILE A 261 5.50 9.10 -10.29
C ILE A 261 6.38 10.08 -9.52
N LEU A 262 7.67 9.73 -9.36
CA LEU A 262 8.61 10.63 -8.71
C LEU A 262 8.95 11.82 -9.61
N LYS A 263 9.09 13.01 -9.02
CA LYS A 263 9.39 14.26 -9.73
C LYS A 263 10.69 14.17 -10.54
N ASN A 264 11.70 13.48 -10.01
CA ASN A 264 13.00 13.29 -10.62
C ASN A 264 13.10 12.05 -11.54
N SER A 265 11.98 11.34 -11.79
CA SER A 265 11.93 10.21 -12.72
C SER A 265 12.45 10.61 -14.10
N LYS A 266 13.29 9.75 -14.67
CA LYS A 266 13.84 9.89 -16.02
C LYS A 266 13.00 9.17 -17.07
N ASN A 267 12.10 8.25 -16.65
CA ASN A 267 11.31 7.40 -17.53
C ASN A 267 9.80 7.68 -17.38
N LYS A 268 9.40 8.96 -17.25
CA LYS A 268 8.00 9.37 -16.99
C LYS A 268 7.00 8.80 -18.01
N GLU A 269 7.38 8.72 -19.29
CA GLU A 269 6.53 8.13 -20.34
C GLU A 269 6.31 6.62 -20.10
N ASN A 270 7.36 5.88 -19.74
CA ASN A 270 7.26 4.45 -19.45
C ASN A 270 6.48 4.23 -18.14
N ALA A 271 6.63 5.13 -17.16
CA ALA A 271 5.84 5.12 -15.93
C ALA A 271 4.33 5.25 -16.21
N HIS A 272 3.92 6.21 -17.05
CA HIS A 272 2.52 6.32 -17.46
C HIS A 272 2.01 5.07 -18.20
N LYS A 273 2.84 4.46 -19.05
CA LYS A 273 2.46 3.21 -19.74
C LYS A 273 2.26 2.06 -18.78
N LEU A 274 3.14 1.90 -17.77
CA LEU A 274 2.99 0.86 -16.76
C LEU A 274 1.76 1.11 -15.88
N ILE A 275 1.54 2.33 -15.42
CA ILE A 275 0.33 2.69 -14.65
C ILE A 275 -0.92 2.39 -15.49
N ASN A 276 -0.96 2.82 -16.76
CA ASN A 276 -2.10 2.57 -17.64
C ASN A 276 -2.35 1.07 -17.86
N PHE A 277 -1.30 0.27 -17.92
CA PHE A 277 -1.40 -1.19 -18.03
C PHE A 277 -1.96 -1.81 -16.75
N LEU A 278 -1.44 -1.42 -15.58
CA LEU A 278 -1.84 -1.99 -14.29
C LEU A 278 -3.31 -1.72 -13.93
N ILE A 279 -3.92 -0.67 -14.49
CA ILE A 279 -5.35 -0.37 -14.32
C ILE A 279 -6.25 -0.92 -15.44
N LYS A 280 -5.79 -1.82 -16.30
CA LYS A 280 -6.65 -2.65 -17.15
C LYS A 280 -7.51 -3.57 -16.27
N LYS A 281 -8.80 -3.78 -16.60
CA LYS A 281 -9.68 -4.63 -15.78
C LYS A 281 -9.18 -6.07 -15.62
N GLU A 282 -8.63 -6.64 -16.68
CA GLU A 282 -8.03 -7.97 -16.67
C GLU A 282 -6.80 -8.04 -15.77
N ILE A 283 -5.98 -7.00 -15.74
CA ILE A 283 -4.78 -6.91 -14.89
C ILE A 283 -5.17 -6.67 -13.42
N LEU A 284 -6.14 -5.77 -13.18
CA LEU A 284 -6.72 -5.60 -11.84
C LEU A 284 -7.28 -6.92 -11.29
N THR A 285 -7.92 -7.74 -12.15
CA THR A 285 -8.44 -9.05 -11.73
C THR A 285 -7.30 -9.99 -11.34
N LYS A 286 -6.25 -10.12 -12.17
CA LYS A 286 -5.08 -10.96 -11.88
C LYS A 286 -4.41 -10.58 -10.57
N ASN A 287 -4.15 -9.29 -10.39
CA ASN A 287 -3.52 -8.78 -9.18
C ASN A 287 -4.40 -8.97 -7.94
N MET A 288 -5.72 -8.75 -8.02
CA MET A 288 -6.66 -9.00 -6.93
C MET A 288 -6.70 -10.49 -6.54
N ASP A 289 -6.70 -11.39 -7.52
CA ASP A 289 -6.73 -12.83 -7.25
C ASP A 289 -5.40 -13.32 -6.64
N TYR A 290 -4.27 -12.70 -7.01
CA TYR A 290 -2.96 -13.00 -6.45
C TYR A 290 -2.81 -12.46 -5.02
N THR A 291 -3.17 -11.18 -4.77
CA THR A 291 -2.91 -10.51 -3.50
C THR A 291 -4.05 -10.62 -2.49
N CYS A 292 -5.24 -11.03 -2.92
CA CYS A 292 -6.48 -10.94 -2.14
C CYS A 292 -6.89 -9.52 -1.72
N TYR A 293 -6.17 -8.47 -2.14
CA TYR A 293 -6.51 -7.09 -1.84
C TYR A 293 -7.52 -6.51 -2.83
N ALA A 294 -8.40 -5.63 -2.36
CA ALA A 294 -9.40 -4.99 -3.21
C ALA A 294 -8.77 -3.95 -4.14
N VAL A 295 -9.18 -3.99 -5.41
CA VAL A 295 -8.76 -3.06 -6.45
C VAL A 295 -9.78 -1.91 -6.60
N PRO A 296 -9.40 -0.76 -7.19
CA PRO A 296 -10.28 0.40 -7.28
C PRO A 296 -11.34 0.28 -8.40
N ASN A 297 -11.96 -0.90 -8.54
CA ASN A 297 -12.99 -1.19 -9.53
C ASN A 297 -14.02 -2.17 -8.95
N GLN A 298 -15.24 -1.69 -8.74
CA GLN A 298 -16.30 -2.48 -8.11
C GLN A 298 -16.78 -3.65 -8.99
N GLU A 299 -16.75 -3.49 -10.32
CA GLU A 299 -17.12 -4.59 -11.24
C GLU A 299 -16.13 -5.77 -11.11
N VAL A 300 -14.84 -5.46 -10.97
CA VAL A 300 -13.80 -6.48 -10.74
C VAL A 300 -13.99 -7.12 -9.36
N ILE A 301 -14.18 -6.32 -8.30
CA ILE A 301 -14.42 -6.83 -6.94
C ILE A 301 -15.62 -7.77 -6.90
N ASN A 302 -16.70 -7.45 -7.62
CA ASN A 302 -17.93 -8.27 -7.64
C ASN A 302 -17.73 -9.68 -8.21
N LYS A 303 -16.64 -9.92 -8.95
CA LYS A 303 -16.29 -11.26 -9.48
C LYS A 303 -15.69 -12.17 -8.41
N ASN A 304 -15.07 -11.60 -7.38
CA ASN A 304 -14.50 -12.37 -6.26
C ASN A 304 -15.39 -12.23 -5.02
N LYS A 305 -16.10 -13.30 -4.68
CA LYS A 305 -17.08 -13.30 -3.56
C LYS A 305 -16.45 -13.02 -2.19
N LEU A 306 -15.21 -13.46 -1.97
CA LEU A 306 -14.53 -13.26 -0.69
C LEU A 306 -14.06 -11.82 -0.56
N VAL A 307 -13.34 -11.29 -1.53
CA VAL A 307 -12.94 -9.87 -1.55
C VAL A 307 -14.16 -8.97 -1.42
N LYS A 308 -15.25 -9.27 -2.15
CA LYS A 308 -16.50 -8.52 -2.03
C LYS A 308 -17.04 -8.55 -0.60
N SER A 309 -17.14 -9.71 0.05
CA SER A 309 -17.74 -9.84 1.39
C SER A 309 -16.96 -9.07 2.45
N VAL A 310 -15.64 -9.01 2.32
CA VAL A 310 -14.75 -8.30 3.24
C VAL A 310 -14.79 -6.79 3.00
N THR A 311 -14.98 -6.36 1.74
CA THR A 311 -14.95 -4.94 1.35
C THR A 311 -16.34 -4.31 1.18
N GLU A 312 -17.43 -5.07 1.35
CA GLU A 312 -18.78 -4.53 1.31
C GLU A 312 -19.03 -3.59 2.50
N ILE A 313 -19.34 -2.34 2.19
CA ILE A 313 -19.50 -1.24 3.14
C ILE A 313 -20.76 -0.48 2.76
N ASP A 314 -21.69 -0.34 3.71
CA ASP A 314 -22.84 0.53 3.54
C ASP A 314 -22.50 2.01 3.79
N ASP A 315 -23.34 2.92 3.30
CA ASP A 315 -23.10 4.36 3.39
C ASP A 315 -23.04 4.86 4.86
N LYS A 316 -23.75 4.20 5.78
CA LYS A 316 -23.76 4.57 7.18
C LYS A 316 -22.44 4.20 7.85
N TYR A 317 -21.92 3.03 7.54
CA TYR A 317 -20.62 2.60 8.07
C TYR A 317 -19.47 3.38 7.42
N PHE A 318 -19.56 3.66 6.11
CA PHE A 318 -18.56 4.44 5.39
C PHE A 318 -18.29 5.81 6.05
N LYS A 319 -19.33 6.46 6.60
CA LYS A 319 -19.21 7.75 7.32
C LYS A 319 -18.43 7.66 8.64
N LYS A 320 -18.22 6.45 9.14
CA LYS A 320 -17.44 6.22 10.38
C LYS A 320 -15.98 5.85 10.09
N MET A 321 -15.65 5.66 8.83
CA MET A 321 -14.30 5.30 8.43
C MET A 321 -13.46 6.56 8.23
N GLU A 322 -12.20 6.45 8.58
CA GLU A 322 -11.23 7.51 8.38
C GLU A 322 -10.06 7.02 7.53
N VAL A 323 -9.45 7.93 6.78
CA VAL A 323 -8.17 7.72 6.12
C VAL A 323 -7.08 8.31 7.01
N PHE A 324 -5.95 7.65 7.14
CA PHE A 324 -4.82 8.22 7.86
C PHE A 324 -4.35 9.51 7.18
N LYS A 325 -4.05 10.52 8.00
CA LYS A 325 -3.42 11.77 7.58
C LYS A 325 -1.93 11.73 7.86
N ASP A 326 -1.18 12.52 7.12
CA ASP A 326 0.22 12.76 7.42
C ASP A 326 0.36 13.25 8.89
N PRO A 327 1.03 12.50 9.76
CA PRO A 327 1.18 12.89 11.15
C PRO A 327 2.15 14.06 11.34
N SER A 328 2.95 14.40 10.31
CA SER A 328 3.97 15.47 10.35
C SER A 328 4.85 15.35 11.60
N ASP A 329 4.88 16.41 12.41
CA ASP A 329 5.64 16.52 13.65
C ASP A 329 5.08 15.67 14.80
N PHE A 330 3.85 15.17 14.67
CA PHE A 330 3.21 14.31 15.66
C PHE A 330 3.64 12.83 15.60
N ILE A 331 4.40 12.42 14.58
CA ILE A 331 4.87 11.03 14.45
C ILE A 331 5.66 10.60 15.68
N LYS A 332 6.51 11.47 16.21
CA LYS A 332 7.31 11.19 17.43
C LYS A 332 6.45 10.92 18.66
N GLU A 333 5.30 11.58 18.77
CA GLU A 333 4.37 11.36 19.88
C GLU A 333 3.75 9.97 19.80
N TYR A 334 3.29 9.56 18.61
CA TYR A 334 2.78 8.20 18.39
C TYR A 334 3.85 7.13 18.68
N ASP A 335 5.08 7.34 18.20
CA ASP A 335 6.19 6.40 18.39
C ASP A 335 6.63 6.31 19.86
N ASN A 336 6.64 7.44 20.58
CA ASN A 336 6.92 7.45 22.03
C ASN A 336 5.85 6.68 22.81
N ILE A 337 4.57 6.92 22.51
CA ILE A 337 3.46 6.18 23.11
C ILE A 337 3.60 4.68 22.85
N TRP A 338 3.93 4.29 21.60
CA TRP A 338 4.10 2.90 21.23
C TRP A 338 5.29 2.25 21.94
N THR A 339 6.38 2.98 22.07
CA THR A 339 7.55 2.55 22.83
C THR A 339 7.19 2.28 24.29
N ASP A 340 6.45 3.19 24.93
CA ASP A 340 6.00 3.04 26.30
C ASP A 340 5.04 1.84 26.45
N VAL A 341 4.09 1.66 25.52
CA VAL A 341 3.20 0.50 25.50
C VAL A 341 3.96 -0.81 25.40
N LYS A 342 5.04 -0.86 24.59
CA LYS A 342 5.84 -2.08 24.46
C LYS A 342 6.83 -2.30 25.62
N ALA A 343 7.20 -1.26 26.36
CA ALA A 343 8.13 -1.36 27.48
C ALA A 343 7.48 -1.87 28.78
N ASP A 344 6.21 -1.47 29.04
CA ASP A 344 5.44 -1.89 30.23
C ASP A 344 4.99 -3.36 30.14
#